data_e0e7af9a91344b88776de1cef9d8b135
#
_entry.id   e0e7af9a91344b88776de1cef9d8b135
#
_cell.length_a   1.000
_cell.length_b   1.000
_cell.length_c   1.000
_cell.angle_alpha   90.00
_cell.angle_beta   90.00
_cell.angle_gamma   90.00
#
_symmetry.space_group_name_H-M   'P 1'
#
loop_
_entity.id
_entity.type
_entity.pdbx_description
1 polymer ?
#
loop_
_entity_poly.entity_id
_entity_poly.type
_entity_poly.pdbx_seq_one_letter_code
_entity_poly.pdbx_strand_id
1 'polypeptide(L)'
;MPMPDYSMRQLLEAGVHFGHQSHRWNPKMGSYIFGTRNNIHIIDLAQTVPMLHRALTAVSDTVAKGGRILFVGTKRQAQDGVAEAAKKSAQYFVNSRWLGGTLTNWKTISLSIKRLRKLDEMLDSGEAHGYTKKERLTLTRERDKLNRSLGGIKDMGGLPDLLFVIDTNKEDIAIKEAQRLGIPVAAVVDTNCNPDGITYVVPGNDDAGRAITLYCDLIAKAAIDGIGRAQGEMGVDTGAAVAPVVEELPAEKSLGFEALSGPRGVADDLTKLTGVSPAIEKKLNDLGIFHYWQIAALGPEAAHNVGEEMGLPGRVDGWISQAKALSAETE
;
A
#
# COMPACT_ATOMS: atom_id res chain seq x y z
N MET A 1 -11.51 1.19 -5.74
CA MET A 1 -11.48 1.20 -4.25
C MET A 1 -12.43 2.28 -3.76
N PRO A 2 -13.15 2.12 -2.65
CA PRO A 2 -14.01 3.18 -2.15
C PRO A 2 -13.17 4.37 -1.68
N MET A 3 -13.75 5.59 -1.77
CA MET A 3 -13.18 6.81 -1.21
C MET A 3 -12.62 6.56 0.20
N PRO A 4 -11.48 7.18 0.57
CA PRO A 4 -10.87 6.95 1.87
C PRO A 4 -11.84 7.31 3.00
N ASP A 5 -12.10 6.33 3.86
CA ASP A 5 -12.91 6.52 5.06
C ASP A 5 -12.04 7.09 6.19
N TYR A 6 -12.57 8.07 6.89
CA TYR A 6 -11.93 8.68 8.06
C TYR A 6 -12.99 9.22 9.02
N SER A 7 -12.70 9.20 10.29
CA SER A 7 -13.59 9.66 11.34
C SER A 7 -13.10 10.96 11.98
N MET A 8 -14.04 11.72 12.55
CA MET A 8 -13.71 12.91 13.36
C MET A 8 -12.76 12.55 14.51
N ARG A 9 -12.89 11.34 15.08
CA ARG A 9 -12.01 10.83 16.13
C ARG A 9 -10.56 10.71 15.66
N GLN A 10 -10.32 10.18 14.46
CA GLN A 10 -8.97 10.10 13.88
C GLN A 10 -8.35 11.48 13.66
N LEU A 11 -9.14 12.46 13.20
CA LEU A 11 -8.68 13.84 13.06
C LEU A 11 -8.30 14.45 14.43
N LEU A 12 -9.09 14.17 15.47
CA LEU A 12 -8.83 14.64 16.81
C LEU A 12 -7.58 14.01 17.42
N GLU A 13 -7.38 12.69 17.26
CA GLU A 13 -6.22 11.94 17.71
C GLU A 13 -4.92 12.37 16.98
N ALA A 14 -5.02 12.72 15.70
CA ALA A 14 -3.91 13.29 14.93
C ALA A 14 -3.57 14.73 15.32
N GLY A 15 -4.45 15.42 16.08
CA GLY A 15 -4.25 16.79 16.51
C GLY A 15 -4.57 17.84 15.45
N VAL A 16 -5.44 17.53 14.51
CA VAL A 16 -5.91 18.42 13.44
C VAL A 16 -6.58 19.69 13.97
N HIS A 17 -7.24 19.60 15.13
CA HIS A 17 -8.00 20.66 15.76
C HIS A 17 -7.13 21.75 16.42
N PHE A 18 -5.83 21.51 16.62
CA PHE A 18 -4.95 22.53 17.19
C PHE A 18 -4.53 23.53 16.12
N GLY A 19 -4.81 24.80 16.37
CA GLY A 19 -4.29 25.91 15.59
C GLY A 19 -3.09 26.57 16.26
N HIS A 20 -2.78 27.76 15.81
CA HIS A 20 -1.70 28.58 16.35
C HIS A 20 -2.15 29.39 17.58
N GLN A 21 -1.17 30.04 18.22
CA GLN A 21 -1.39 30.94 19.35
C GLN A 21 -2.30 32.10 18.95
N SER A 22 -3.21 32.50 19.84
CA SER A 22 -4.27 33.50 19.58
C SER A 22 -3.77 34.82 19.01
N HIS A 23 -2.56 35.28 19.36
CA HIS A 23 -2.02 36.54 18.84
C HIS A 23 -1.49 36.46 17.39
N ARG A 24 -1.38 35.25 16.81
CA ARG A 24 -0.89 35.02 15.43
C ARG A 24 -2.00 34.75 14.42
N TRP A 25 -3.23 34.75 14.84
CA TRP A 25 -4.33 34.38 14.00
C TRP A 25 -4.62 35.36 12.85
N ASN A 26 -5.23 34.82 11.80
CA ASN A 26 -5.77 35.67 10.73
C ASN A 26 -7.28 35.86 10.95
N PRO A 27 -7.80 37.09 10.95
CA PRO A 27 -9.24 37.36 11.13
C PRO A 27 -10.14 36.63 10.12
N LYS A 28 -9.66 36.36 8.90
CA LYS A 28 -10.40 35.62 7.86
C LYS A 28 -10.66 34.17 8.23
N MET A 29 -9.90 33.63 9.19
CA MET A 29 -10.10 32.28 9.71
C MET A 29 -11.11 32.22 10.85
N GLY A 30 -11.69 33.37 11.26
CA GLY A 30 -12.62 33.43 12.38
C GLY A 30 -13.82 32.49 12.28
N SER A 31 -14.34 32.26 11.08
CA SER A 31 -15.46 31.33 10.83
C SER A 31 -15.13 29.87 11.04
N TYR A 32 -13.84 29.48 11.00
CA TYR A 32 -13.36 28.11 11.16
C TYR A 32 -12.84 27.81 12.56
N ILE A 33 -12.83 28.81 13.45
CA ILE A 33 -12.34 28.68 14.83
C ILE A 33 -13.51 28.38 15.75
N PHE A 34 -13.46 27.24 16.44
CA PHE A 34 -14.43 26.84 17.44
C PHE A 34 -14.30 27.65 18.73
N GLY A 35 -13.06 27.98 19.13
CA GLY A 35 -12.78 28.72 20.36
C GLY A 35 -11.29 28.81 20.65
N THR A 36 -10.95 29.20 21.89
CA THR A 36 -9.56 29.33 22.34
C THR A 36 -9.39 28.62 23.67
N ARG A 37 -8.33 27.81 23.80
CA ARG A 37 -7.95 27.14 25.05
C ARG A 37 -6.45 27.32 25.26
N ASN A 38 -6.06 27.75 26.46
CA ASN A 38 -4.65 27.99 26.81
C ASN A 38 -3.90 28.88 25.78
N ASN A 39 -4.54 29.95 25.32
CA ASN A 39 -4.02 30.86 24.29
C ASN A 39 -3.74 30.21 22.93
N ILE A 40 -4.31 29.03 22.65
CA ILE A 40 -4.24 28.34 21.36
C ILE A 40 -5.66 28.30 20.77
N HIS A 41 -5.80 28.64 19.51
CA HIS A 41 -7.07 28.48 18.80
C HIS A 41 -7.37 27.01 18.55
N ILE A 42 -8.64 26.65 18.69
CA ILE A 42 -9.17 25.33 18.37
C ILE A 42 -9.98 25.44 17.08
N ILE A 43 -9.63 24.66 16.10
CA ILE A 43 -10.29 24.60 14.79
C ILE A 43 -11.54 23.74 14.90
N ASP A 44 -12.61 24.15 14.25
CA ASP A 44 -13.89 23.44 14.23
C ASP A 44 -13.85 22.23 13.28
N LEU A 45 -13.68 21.03 13.84
CA LEU A 45 -13.65 19.79 13.07
C LEU A 45 -14.98 19.47 12.38
N ALA A 46 -16.11 19.99 12.87
CA ALA A 46 -17.40 19.78 12.22
C ALA A 46 -17.43 20.43 10.82
N GLN A 47 -16.70 21.52 10.63
CA GLN A 47 -16.50 22.14 9.33
C GLN A 47 -15.37 21.49 8.54
N THR A 48 -14.27 21.08 9.21
CA THR A 48 -13.12 20.44 8.55
C THR A 48 -13.52 19.16 7.83
N VAL A 49 -14.33 18.30 8.45
CA VAL A 49 -14.74 17.00 7.88
C VAL A 49 -15.38 17.14 6.49
N PRO A 50 -16.47 17.90 6.30
CA PRO A 50 -17.10 18.05 4.98
C PRO A 50 -16.20 18.79 3.98
N MET A 51 -15.36 19.73 4.43
CA MET A 51 -14.44 20.45 3.55
C MET A 51 -13.30 19.56 3.06
N LEU A 52 -12.75 18.73 3.93
CA LEU A 52 -11.76 17.71 3.56
C LEU A 52 -12.37 16.70 2.58
N HIS A 53 -13.61 16.26 2.81
CA HIS A 53 -14.29 15.34 1.90
C HIS A 53 -14.41 15.92 0.48
N ARG A 54 -14.76 17.21 0.36
CA ARG A 54 -14.81 17.91 -0.93
C ARG A 54 -13.43 17.95 -1.61
N ALA A 55 -12.36 18.18 -0.85
CA ALA A 55 -11.01 18.18 -1.38
C ALA A 55 -10.60 16.79 -1.87
N LEU A 56 -10.90 15.72 -1.11
CA LEU A 56 -10.64 14.34 -1.50
C LEU A 56 -11.41 13.93 -2.78
N THR A 57 -12.68 14.31 -2.86
CA THR A 57 -13.50 14.08 -4.06
C THR A 57 -12.90 14.78 -5.28
N ALA A 58 -12.51 16.05 -5.15
CA ALA A 58 -11.88 16.79 -6.24
C ALA A 58 -10.56 16.16 -6.70
N VAL A 59 -9.75 15.62 -5.77
CA VAL A 59 -8.52 14.90 -6.08
C VAL A 59 -8.84 13.62 -6.86
N SER A 60 -9.76 12.78 -6.36
CA SER A 60 -10.17 11.54 -7.03
C SER A 60 -10.75 11.82 -8.43
N ASP A 61 -11.61 12.79 -8.58
CA ASP A 61 -12.22 13.17 -9.87
C ASP A 61 -11.20 13.73 -10.88
N THR A 62 -10.21 14.48 -10.39
CA THR A 62 -9.12 14.99 -11.25
C THR A 62 -8.28 13.85 -11.78
N VAL A 63 -7.89 12.93 -10.91
CA VAL A 63 -7.08 11.77 -11.31
C VAL A 63 -7.86 10.79 -12.18
N ALA A 64 -9.16 10.57 -11.92
CA ALA A 64 -10.02 9.74 -12.75
C ALA A 64 -10.10 10.23 -14.21
N LYS A 65 -10.01 11.55 -14.42
CA LYS A 65 -9.92 12.17 -15.76
C LYS A 65 -8.51 12.13 -16.37
N GLY A 66 -7.56 11.44 -15.74
CA GLY A 66 -6.15 11.43 -16.17
C GLY A 66 -5.35 12.66 -15.78
N GLY A 67 -5.88 13.52 -14.91
CA GLY A 67 -5.22 14.71 -14.42
C GLY A 67 -4.10 14.40 -13.41
N ARG A 68 -3.21 15.35 -13.23
CA ARG A 68 -1.99 15.24 -12.40
C ARG A 68 -2.15 16.07 -11.14
N ILE A 69 -1.78 15.48 -10.01
CA ILE A 69 -1.76 16.17 -8.72
C ILE A 69 -0.32 16.54 -8.38
N LEU A 70 -0.11 17.77 -7.98
CA LEU A 70 1.17 18.23 -7.45
C LEU A 70 1.06 18.49 -5.95
N PHE A 71 1.74 17.66 -5.18
CA PHE A 71 1.89 17.84 -3.74
C PHE A 71 2.96 18.88 -3.45
N VAL A 72 2.64 19.88 -2.64
CA VAL A 72 3.56 20.97 -2.28
C VAL A 72 3.65 21.10 -0.76
N GLY A 73 4.85 20.98 -0.22
CA GLY A 73 5.08 21.14 1.20
C GLY A 73 6.57 21.20 1.51
N THR A 74 7.10 22.42 1.62
CA THR A 74 8.53 22.64 1.90
C THR A 74 8.82 22.78 3.38
N LYS A 75 7.80 22.72 4.25
CA LYS A 75 7.93 22.70 5.71
C LYS A 75 8.67 21.41 6.14
N ARG A 76 9.64 21.53 7.06
CA ARG A 76 10.46 20.39 7.48
C ARG A 76 9.64 19.18 7.92
N GLN A 77 8.52 19.43 8.62
CA GLN A 77 7.61 18.38 9.09
C GLN A 77 6.82 17.71 7.95
N ALA A 78 6.66 18.40 6.81
CA ALA A 78 5.86 17.92 5.66
C ALA A 78 6.71 17.25 4.59
N GLN A 79 8.01 17.52 4.52
CA GLN A 79 8.90 17.12 3.42
C GLN A 79 8.85 15.64 3.10
N ASP A 80 8.95 14.79 4.11
CA ASP A 80 8.99 13.33 3.94
C ASP A 80 7.59 12.77 3.65
N GLY A 81 6.56 13.21 4.39
CA GLY A 81 5.18 12.79 4.20
C GLY A 81 4.63 13.13 2.81
N VAL A 82 4.92 14.33 2.32
CA VAL A 82 4.55 14.78 0.96
C VAL A 82 5.23 13.92 -0.12
N ALA A 83 6.53 13.66 0.02
CA ALA A 83 7.26 12.85 -0.95
C ALA A 83 6.78 11.38 -0.96
N GLU A 84 6.51 10.82 0.22
CA GLU A 84 6.03 9.45 0.36
C GLU A 84 4.62 9.28 -0.22
N ALA A 85 3.70 10.19 0.12
CA ALA A 85 2.34 10.19 -0.37
C ALA A 85 2.27 10.31 -1.91
N ALA A 86 3.03 11.23 -2.49
CA ALA A 86 3.10 11.40 -3.94
C ALA A 86 3.65 10.16 -4.65
N LYS A 87 4.70 9.53 -4.09
CA LYS A 87 5.25 8.28 -4.63
C LYS A 87 4.25 7.12 -4.55
N LYS A 88 3.55 6.97 -3.42
CA LYS A 88 2.52 5.92 -3.22
C LYS A 88 1.37 6.04 -4.22
N SER A 89 1.00 7.26 -4.59
CA SER A 89 -0.10 7.54 -5.50
C SER A 89 0.32 7.78 -6.96
N ALA A 90 1.59 7.54 -7.30
CA ALA A 90 2.17 7.81 -8.62
C ALA A 90 1.92 9.27 -9.08
N GLN A 91 1.97 10.21 -8.15
CA GLN A 91 1.80 11.64 -8.37
C GLN A 91 3.11 12.40 -8.15
N TYR A 92 3.09 13.71 -8.30
CA TYR A 92 4.27 14.56 -8.33
C TYR A 92 4.38 15.39 -7.05
N PHE A 93 5.60 15.82 -6.70
CA PHE A 93 5.79 16.60 -5.48
C PHE A 93 6.91 17.62 -5.56
N VAL A 94 6.79 18.67 -4.72
CA VAL A 94 7.86 19.62 -4.39
C VAL A 94 7.94 19.71 -2.87
N ASN A 95 9.01 19.16 -2.30
CA ASN A 95 9.17 19.04 -0.85
C ASN A 95 10.37 19.80 -0.28
N SER A 96 11.22 20.40 -1.10
CA SER A 96 12.43 21.07 -0.62
C SER A 96 12.32 22.60 -0.72
N ARG A 97 12.20 23.12 -1.92
CA ARG A 97 12.07 24.56 -2.18
C ARG A 97 11.26 24.79 -3.43
N TRP A 98 10.23 25.62 -3.32
CA TRP A 98 9.53 26.12 -4.49
C TRP A 98 10.40 27.13 -5.25
N LEU A 99 10.63 26.88 -6.51
CA LEU A 99 11.34 27.83 -7.38
C LEU A 99 10.31 28.81 -7.96
N GLY A 100 10.52 30.11 -7.76
CA GLY A 100 9.64 31.11 -8.38
C GLY A 100 9.57 30.91 -9.89
N GLY A 101 8.35 30.87 -10.44
CA GLY A 101 8.13 30.56 -11.85
C GLY A 101 8.02 29.06 -12.18
N THR A 102 7.89 28.19 -11.18
CA THR A 102 7.77 26.74 -11.42
C THR A 102 6.59 26.40 -12.32
N LEU A 103 5.45 27.06 -12.16
CA LEU A 103 4.27 26.88 -13.01
C LEU A 103 4.20 27.94 -14.10
N THR A 104 4.35 29.19 -13.75
CA THR A 104 4.20 30.33 -14.68
C THR A 104 5.30 30.41 -15.74
N ASN A 105 6.48 29.87 -15.48
CA ASN A 105 7.59 29.77 -16.42
C ASN A 105 8.02 28.31 -16.65
N TRP A 106 7.04 27.44 -16.89
CA TRP A 106 7.25 26.00 -17.10
C TRP A 106 8.25 25.68 -18.21
N LYS A 107 8.31 26.51 -19.25
CA LYS A 107 9.28 26.33 -20.36
C LYS A 107 10.73 26.35 -19.86
N THR A 108 11.08 27.28 -18.98
CA THR A 108 12.43 27.36 -18.39
C THR A 108 12.69 26.23 -17.40
N ILE A 109 11.70 25.88 -16.59
CA ILE A 109 11.78 24.75 -15.65
C ILE A 109 11.98 23.43 -16.42
N SER A 110 11.28 23.23 -17.53
CA SER A 110 11.45 22.06 -18.41
C SER A 110 12.87 21.92 -18.95
N LEU A 111 13.54 23.04 -19.27
CA LEU A 111 14.95 23.02 -19.67
C LEU A 111 15.87 22.57 -18.52
N SER A 112 15.58 23.04 -17.30
CA SER A 112 16.31 22.60 -16.09
C SER A 112 16.07 21.11 -15.78
N ILE A 113 14.85 20.60 -15.99
CA ILE A 113 14.52 19.18 -15.86
C ILE A 113 15.28 18.35 -16.93
N LYS A 114 15.31 18.81 -18.18
CA LYS A 114 16.12 18.16 -19.25
C LYS A 114 17.59 18.11 -18.88
N ARG A 115 18.14 19.18 -18.29
CA ARG A 115 19.51 19.22 -17.79
C ARG A 115 19.74 18.19 -16.68
N LEU A 116 18.80 18.08 -15.73
CA LEU A 116 18.84 17.07 -14.67
C LEU A 116 18.89 15.65 -15.24
N ARG A 117 17.97 15.31 -16.16
CA ARG A 117 17.93 13.99 -16.82
C ARG A 117 19.24 13.68 -17.55
N LYS A 118 19.78 14.65 -18.30
CA LYS A 118 21.07 14.50 -18.99
C LYS A 118 22.23 14.23 -18.01
N LEU A 119 22.20 14.88 -16.83
CA LEU A 119 23.20 14.63 -15.79
C LEU A 119 23.05 13.24 -15.15
N ASP A 120 21.81 12.80 -14.93
CA ASP A 120 21.53 11.43 -14.45
C ASP A 120 22.07 10.40 -15.45
N GLU A 121 21.69 10.51 -16.74
CA GLU A 121 22.15 9.61 -17.81
C GLU A 121 23.67 9.58 -17.92
N MET A 122 24.34 10.74 -17.94
CA MET A 122 25.79 10.84 -18.05
C MET A 122 26.53 10.22 -16.86
N LEU A 123 25.99 10.36 -15.65
CA LEU A 123 26.61 9.83 -14.42
C LEU A 123 26.35 8.31 -14.29
N ASP A 124 25.18 7.82 -14.74
CA ASP A 124 24.77 6.42 -14.64
C ASP A 124 25.33 5.55 -15.77
N SER A 125 25.45 6.09 -17.01
CA SER A 125 25.98 5.37 -18.19
C SER A 125 27.50 5.14 -18.16
N GLY A 126 28.18 5.76 -17.22
CA GLY A 126 29.66 5.68 -17.15
C GLY A 126 30.39 6.62 -18.12
N GLU A 127 29.69 7.39 -18.95
CA GLU A 127 30.32 8.44 -19.81
C GLU A 127 31.15 9.43 -18.99
N ALA A 128 30.81 9.59 -17.71
CA ALA A 128 31.55 10.40 -16.77
C ALA A 128 32.96 9.88 -16.49
N HIS A 129 33.37 8.68 -16.93
CA HIS A 129 34.71 8.15 -16.73
C HIS A 129 35.75 8.92 -17.54
N GLY A 130 35.36 9.60 -18.62
CA GLY A 130 36.24 10.47 -19.41
C GLY A 130 36.59 11.81 -18.74
N TYR A 131 35.86 12.18 -17.67
CA TYR A 131 36.09 13.43 -16.94
C TYR A 131 37.05 13.26 -15.77
N THR A 132 37.76 14.33 -15.43
CA THR A 132 38.61 14.35 -14.24
C THR A 132 37.75 14.19 -12.95
N LYS A 133 38.37 13.71 -11.86
CA LYS A 133 37.70 13.54 -10.57
C LYS A 133 37.04 14.84 -10.08
N LYS A 134 37.66 15.99 -10.34
CA LYS A 134 37.13 17.30 -9.95
C LYS A 134 35.88 17.66 -10.75
N GLU A 135 35.87 17.42 -12.06
CA GLU A 135 34.72 17.68 -12.92
C GLU A 135 33.55 16.78 -12.56
N ARG A 136 33.79 15.49 -12.36
CA ARG A 136 32.75 14.54 -11.91
C ARG A 136 32.10 15.00 -10.60
N LEU A 137 32.88 15.44 -9.63
CA LEU A 137 32.34 15.95 -8.37
C LEU A 137 31.50 17.22 -8.59
N THR A 138 31.89 18.09 -9.52
CA THR A 138 31.11 19.28 -9.86
C THR A 138 29.78 18.92 -10.50
N LEU A 139 29.77 17.98 -11.47
CA LEU A 139 28.56 17.47 -12.11
C LEU A 139 27.61 16.78 -11.11
N THR A 140 28.17 15.96 -10.21
CA THR A 140 27.40 15.33 -9.15
C THR A 140 26.72 16.35 -8.23
N ARG A 141 27.45 17.38 -7.81
CA ARG A 141 26.87 18.47 -6.98
C ARG A 141 25.80 19.26 -7.71
N GLU A 142 25.96 19.51 -9.03
CA GLU A 142 24.95 20.15 -9.85
C GLU A 142 23.69 19.27 -9.94
N ARG A 143 23.85 17.98 -10.24
CA ARG A 143 22.76 17.00 -10.25
C ARG A 143 22.00 16.98 -8.93
N ASP A 144 22.71 16.85 -7.81
CA ASP A 144 22.11 16.75 -6.48
C ASP A 144 21.34 18.02 -6.11
N LYS A 145 21.85 19.18 -6.49
CA LYS A 145 21.16 20.47 -6.31
C LYS A 145 19.87 20.54 -7.12
N LEU A 146 19.91 20.13 -8.38
CA LEU A 146 18.72 20.10 -9.25
C LEU A 146 17.72 19.04 -8.78
N ASN A 147 18.19 17.86 -8.44
CA ASN A 147 17.35 16.76 -7.97
C ASN A 147 16.61 17.10 -6.68
N ARG A 148 17.24 17.82 -5.77
CA ARG A 148 16.60 18.29 -4.53
C ARG A 148 15.40 19.20 -4.81
N SER A 149 15.44 20.03 -5.85
CA SER A 149 14.37 21.00 -6.15
C SER A 149 13.38 20.50 -7.18
N LEU A 150 13.82 19.70 -8.17
CA LEU A 150 13.03 19.31 -9.34
C LEU A 150 12.79 17.80 -9.45
N GLY A 151 13.44 16.99 -8.59
CA GLY A 151 13.36 15.54 -8.68
C GLY A 151 11.92 14.99 -8.60
N GLY A 152 11.08 15.60 -7.77
CA GLY A 152 9.69 15.16 -7.64
C GLY A 152 8.77 15.55 -8.81
N ILE A 153 9.22 16.42 -9.70
CA ILE A 153 8.45 16.86 -10.89
C ILE A 153 9.14 16.49 -12.22
N LYS A 154 10.24 15.74 -12.15
CA LYS A 154 11.00 15.42 -13.37
C LYS A 154 10.19 14.66 -14.41
N ASP A 155 9.24 13.83 -13.98
CA ASP A 155 8.42 12.98 -14.86
C ASP A 155 7.01 13.54 -15.12
N MET A 156 6.70 14.74 -14.62
CA MET A 156 5.37 15.33 -14.74
C MET A 156 4.98 15.71 -16.19
N GLY A 157 5.95 16.06 -17.02
CA GLY A 157 5.76 16.31 -18.46
C GLY A 157 4.99 17.57 -18.83
N GLY A 158 4.23 18.18 -17.93
CA GLY A 158 3.39 19.37 -18.15
C GLY A 158 2.97 20.03 -16.84
N LEU A 159 2.04 20.97 -16.90
CA LEU A 159 1.45 21.60 -15.72
C LEU A 159 0.53 20.60 -14.98
N PRO A 160 0.41 20.71 -13.66
CA PRO A 160 -0.54 19.92 -12.89
C PRO A 160 -1.97 20.45 -13.06
N ASP A 161 -2.96 19.58 -12.86
CA ASP A 161 -4.38 19.92 -12.95
C ASP A 161 -4.97 20.30 -11.59
N LEU A 162 -4.29 19.92 -10.48
CA LEU A 162 -4.64 20.34 -9.12
C LEU A 162 -3.38 20.39 -8.26
N LEU A 163 -3.28 21.39 -7.38
CA LEU A 163 -2.27 21.47 -6.33
C LEU A 163 -2.85 21.03 -4.99
N PHE A 164 -2.08 20.22 -4.25
CA PHE A 164 -2.32 20.00 -2.83
C PHE A 164 -1.20 20.65 -2.02
N VAL A 165 -1.54 21.61 -1.16
CA VAL A 165 -0.57 22.46 -0.46
C VAL A 165 -0.68 22.30 1.06
N ILE A 166 0.46 22.17 1.72
CA ILE A 166 0.58 22.21 3.18
C ILE A 166 1.35 23.47 3.58
N ASP A 167 0.80 24.24 4.51
CA ASP A 167 1.31 25.54 4.96
C ASP A 167 1.25 26.62 3.86
N THR A 168 0.07 27.25 3.76
CA THR A 168 -0.21 28.28 2.73
C THR A 168 0.62 29.54 2.89
N ASN A 169 1.08 29.86 4.11
CA ASN A 169 1.95 31.03 4.33
C ASN A 169 3.33 30.83 3.71
N LYS A 170 3.86 29.62 3.80
CA LYS A 170 5.18 29.28 3.24
C LYS A 170 5.15 29.11 1.73
N GLU A 171 4.06 28.55 1.22
CA GLU A 171 3.88 28.23 -0.20
C GLU A 171 3.04 29.31 -0.94
N ASP A 172 3.00 30.55 -0.44
CA ASP A 172 2.25 31.66 -1.03
C ASP A 172 2.58 31.90 -2.52
N ILE A 173 3.84 31.71 -2.91
CA ILE A 173 4.27 31.86 -4.32
C ILE A 173 3.62 30.77 -5.18
N ALA A 174 3.59 29.52 -4.72
CA ALA A 174 2.97 28.41 -5.44
C ALA A 174 1.47 28.64 -5.65
N ILE A 175 0.78 29.11 -4.60
CA ILE A 175 -0.65 29.42 -4.64
C ILE A 175 -0.93 30.54 -5.64
N LYS A 176 -0.16 31.64 -5.60
CA LYS A 176 -0.31 32.76 -6.53
C LYS A 176 -0.04 32.36 -7.98
N GLU A 177 0.95 31.50 -8.23
CA GLU A 177 1.21 30.98 -9.56
C GLU A 177 0.06 30.10 -10.07
N ALA A 178 -0.49 29.23 -9.21
CA ALA A 178 -1.65 28.39 -9.54
C ALA A 178 -2.88 29.24 -9.87
N GLN A 179 -3.18 30.24 -9.04
CA GLN A 179 -4.28 31.18 -9.27
C GLN A 179 -4.15 31.89 -10.63
N ARG A 180 -2.94 32.37 -10.95
CA ARG A 180 -2.67 33.05 -12.23
C ARG A 180 -2.93 32.18 -13.46
N LEU A 181 -2.74 30.86 -13.30
CA LEU A 181 -2.95 29.87 -14.34
C LEU A 181 -4.33 29.20 -14.29
N GLY A 182 -5.17 29.54 -13.31
CA GLY A 182 -6.49 28.94 -13.12
C GLY A 182 -6.44 27.50 -12.64
N ILE A 183 -5.32 27.06 -12.04
CA ILE A 183 -5.18 25.71 -11.50
C ILE A 183 -5.82 25.67 -10.10
N PRO A 184 -6.78 24.77 -9.85
CA PRO A 184 -7.42 24.63 -8.54
C PRO A 184 -6.43 24.21 -7.46
N VAL A 185 -6.58 24.79 -6.27
CA VAL A 185 -5.72 24.55 -5.11
C VAL A 185 -6.55 23.95 -3.98
N ALA A 186 -6.17 22.78 -3.52
CA ALA A 186 -6.60 22.21 -2.26
C ALA A 186 -5.50 22.45 -1.22
N ALA A 187 -5.81 23.06 -0.10
CA ALA A 187 -4.78 23.39 0.89
C ALA A 187 -5.24 23.19 2.32
N VAL A 188 -4.31 22.72 3.15
CA VAL A 188 -4.45 22.74 4.61
C VAL A 188 -4.18 24.16 5.08
N VAL A 189 -5.15 24.74 5.78
CA VAL A 189 -5.14 26.13 6.20
C VAL A 189 -5.26 26.21 7.71
N ASP A 190 -4.18 26.63 8.37
CA ASP A 190 -4.18 26.85 9.81
C ASP A 190 -4.71 28.25 10.18
N THR A 191 -4.93 28.50 11.45
CA THR A 191 -5.55 29.73 11.99
C THR A 191 -4.75 31.01 11.71
N ASN A 192 -3.45 30.93 11.39
CA ASN A 192 -2.58 32.05 11.01
C ASN A 192 -2.54 32.31 9.50
N CYS A 193 -3.19 31.47 8.71
CA CYS A 193 -3.13 31.50 7.25
C CYS A 193 -4.24 32.34 6.62
N ASN A 194 -4.05 32.72 5.35
CA ASN A 194 -5.09 33.39 4.55
C ASN A 194 -5.78 32.35 3.65
N PRO A 195 -7.10 32.15 3.78
CA PRO A 195 -7.84 31.21 2.93
C PRO A 195 -8.15 31.75 1.52
N ASP A 196 -7.86 33.01 1.22
CA ASP A 196 -8.19 33.62 -0.06
C ASP A 196 -7.47 32.93 -1.23
N GLY A 197 -8.23 32.65 -2.29
CA GLY A 197 -7.69 32.08 -3.52
C GLY A 197 -7.43 30.59 -3.46
N ILE A 198 -7.85 29.91 -2.40
CA ILE A 198 -7.83 28.45 -2.27
C ILE A 198 -9.20 27.92 -2.68
N THR A 199 -9.20 27.00 -3.64
CA THR A 199 -10.45 26.42 -4.18
C THR A 199 -11.09 25.46 -3.18
N TYR A 200 -10.27 24.63 -2.54
CA TYR A 200 -10.69 23.64 -1.55
C TYR A 200 -9.93 23.87 -0.24
N VAL A 201 -10.52 24.71 0.61
CA VAL A 201 -9.96 25.01 1.93
C VAL A 201 -10.19 23.82 2.85
N VAL A 202 -9.14 23.36 3.52
CA VAL A 202 -9.20 22.35 4.57
C VAL A 202 -8.68 22.97 5.87
N PRO A 203 -9.56 23.49 6.75
CA PRO A 203 -9.11 24.05 8.01
C PRO A 203 -8.47 22.97 8.87
N GLY A 204 -7.24 23.21 9.34
CA GLY A 204 -6.54 22.20 10.13
C GLY A 204 -5.09 22.57 10.43
N ASN A 205 -4.50 21.81 11.34
CA ASN A 205 -3.13 21.97 11.82
C ASN A 205 -2.11 21.61 10.72
N ASP A 206 -1.22 22.54 10.41
CA ASP A 206 -0.13 22.37 9.44
C ASP A 206 1.25 22.17 10.08
N ASP A 207 1.32 22.13 11.44
CA ASP A 207 2.56 21.97 12.21
C ASP A 207 2.76 20.53 12.74
N ALA A 208 1.68 19.86 13.12
CA ALA A 208 1.77 18.54 13.72
C ALA A 208 2.07 17.46 12.68
N GLY A 209 3.21 16.78 12.81
CA GLY A 209 3.62 15.71 11.89
C GLY A 209 2.56 14.63 11.70
N ARG A 210 1.84 14.23 12.77
CA ARG A 210 0.74 13.24 12.67
C ARG A 210 -0.43 13.75 11.83
N ALA A 211 -0.80 15.04 11.97
CA ALA A 211 -1.86 15.65 11.16
C ALA A 211 -1.45 15.72 9.69
N ILE A 212 -0.22 16.15 9.42
CA ILE A 212 0.36 16.21 8.07
C ILE A 212 0.37 14.83 7.41
N THR A 213 0.85 13.81 8.12
CA THR A 213 0.86 12.43 7.60
C THR A 213 -0.56 11.95 7.28
N LEU A 214 -1.53 12.24 8.15
CA LEU A 214 -2.93 11.87 7.93
C LEU A 214 -3.49 12.53 6.65
N TYR A 215 -3.28 13.83 6.45
CA TYR A 215 -3.72 14.50 5.22
C TYR A 215 -3.05 13.91 3.98
N CYS A 216 -1.73 13.72 4.03
CA CYS A 216 -0.98 13.15 2.93
C CYS A 216 -1.49 11.75 2.56
N ASP A 217 -1.74 10.89 3.53
CA ASP A 217 -2.26 9.55 3.33
C ASP A 217 -3.69 9.56 2.76
N LEU A 218 -4.56 10.45 3.23
CA LEU A 218 -5.92 10.57 2.72
C LEU A 218 -5.95 11.06 1.26
N ILE A 219 -5.15 12.08 0.93
CA ILE A 219 -5.02 12.58 -0.45
C ILE A 219 -4.41 11.51 -1.38
N ALA A 220 -3.38 10.79 -0.92
CA ALA A 220 -2.81 9.69 -1.69
C ALA A 220 -3.82 8.58 -1.97
N LYS A 221 -4.62 8.18 -0.97
CA LYS A 221 -5.69 7.19 -1.14
C LYS A 221 -6.77 7.67 -2.11
N ALA A 222 -7.16 8.96 -2.04
CA ALA A 222 -8.11 9.55 -2.98
C ALA A 222 -7.56 9.56 -4.42
N ALA A 223 -6.27 9.83 -4.60
CA ALA A 223 -5.63 9.75 -5.90
C ALA A 223 -5.58 8.30 -6.44
N ILE A 224 -5.28 7.32 -5.58
CA ILE A 224 -5.31 5.89 -5.94
C ILE A 224 -6.73 5.44 -6.33
N ASP A 225 -7.76 5.89 -5.58
CA ASP A 225 -9.16 5.66 -5.95
C ASP A 225 -9.48 6.22 -7.34
N GLY A 226 -9.02 7.45 -7.64
CA GLY A 226 -9.17 8.06 -8.96
C GLY A 226 -8.50 7.23 -10.08
N ILE A 227 -7.29 6.70 -9.85
CA ILE A 227 -6.61 5.80 -10.80
C ILE A 227 -7.45 4.54 -11.03
N GLY A 228 -7.96 3.93 -9.95
CA GLY A 228 -8.79 2.73 -10.05
C GLY A 228 -10.10 2.97 -10.81
N ARG A 229 -10.74 4.14 -10.64
CA ARG A 229 -11.92 4.56 -11.40
C ARG A 229 -11.61 4.76 -12.88
N ALA A 230 -10.52 5.44 -13.22
CA ALA A 230 -10.07 5.61 -14.60
C ALA A 230 -9.82 4.27 -15.30
N GLN A 231 -9.20 3.32 -14.63
CA GLN A 231 -8.93 1.99 -15.17
C GLN A 231 -10.21 1.18 -15.35
N GLY A 232 -11.16 1.26 -14.41
CA GLY A 232 -12.47 0.63 -14.51
C GLY A 232 -13.31 1.16 -15.69
N GLU A 233 -13.28 2.47 -15.93
CA GLU A 233 -13.97 3.11 -17.08
C GLU A 233 -13.33 2.75 -18.42
N MET A 234 -12.02 2.49 -18.48
CA MET A 234 -11.33 2.03 -19.69
C MET A 234 -11.56 0.52 -19.99
N GLY A 235 -12.36 -0.18 -19.17
CA GLY A 235 -12.58 -1.63 -19.33
C GLY A 235 -11.32 -2.46 -19.09
N VAL A 236 -10.27 -1.88 -18.54
CA VAL A 236 -9.14 -2.62 -18.00
C VAL A 236 -9.66 -3.29 -16.73
N ASP A 237 -9.95 -4.56 -16.83
CA ASP A 237 -10.27 -5.40 -15.66
C ASP A 237 -9.05 -5.37 -14.72
N THR A 238 -9.05 -4.45 -13.77
CA THR A 238 -8.06 -4.41 -12.69
C THR A 238 -8.34 -5.53 -11.69
N GLY A 239 -8.53 -6.75 -12.22
CA GLY A 239 -8.91 -7.89 -11.41
C GLY A 239 -10.14 -7.51 -10.60
N ALA A 240 -11.35 -7.67 -11.16
CA ALA A 240 -12.42 -8.18 -10.32
C ALA A 240 -11.72 -9.19 -9.43
N ALA A 241 -11.80 -9.02 -8.12
CA ALA A 241 -11.23 -9.96 -7.19
C ALA A 241 -11.66 -11.32 -7.73
N VAL A 242 -10.78 -11.98 -8.46
CA VAL A 242 -10.89 -13.40 -8.70
C VAL A 242 -11.01 -13.85 -7.27
N ALA A 243 -12.23 -14.27 -6.90
CA ALA A 243 -12.47 -14.89 -5.61
C ALA A 243 -11.27 -15.79 -5.48
N PRO A 244 -10.44 -15.64 -4.41
CA PRO A 244 -9.18 -16.34 -4.33
C PRO A 244 -9.53 -17.72 -4.82
N VAL A 245 -8.88 -18.17 -5.91
CA VAL A 245 -8.98 -19.56 -6.30
C VAL A 245 -8.64 -20.20 -4.98
N VAL A 246 -9.69 -20.72 -4.32
CA VAL A 246 -9.47 -21.65 -3.23
C VAL A 246 -8.63 -22.66 -3.95
N GLU A 247 -7.30 -22.58 -3.79
CA GLU A 247 -6.47 -23.72 -4.01
C GLU A 247 -7.19 -24.75 -3.17
N GLU A 248 -8.00 -25.56 -3.81
CA GLU A 248 -8.41 -26.80 -3.22
C GLU A 248 -7.06 -27.40 -2.81
N LEU A 249 -6.77 -27.28 -1.53
CA LEU A 249 -5.72 -28.05 -0.87
C LEU A 249 -5.91 -29.42 -1.49
N PRO A 250 -4.92 -30.00 -2.18
CA PRO A 250 -5.08 -31.25 -2.89
C PRO A 250 -5.87 -32.13 -1.94
N ALA A 251 -7.11 -32.48 -2.35
CA ALA A 251 -8.05 -33.17 -1.49
C ALA A 251 -7.22 -34.28 -0.89
N GLU A 252 -7.10 -34.33 0.44
CA GLU A 252 -6.41 -35.43 1.11
C GLU A 252 -7.00 -36.65 0.44
N LYS A 253 -6.19 -37.34 -0.37
CA LYS A 253 -6.65 -38.51 -1.09
C LYS A 253 -7.25 -39.37 -0.03
N SER A 254 -8.57 -39.44 0.05
CA SER A 254 -9.24 -40.30 1.00
C SER A 254 -8.78 -41.67 0.60
N LEU A 255 -7.89 -42.28 1.40
CA LEU A 255 -7.33 -43.58 1.13
C LEU A 255 -8.42 -44.67 1.12
N GLY A 256 -9.69 -44.27 1.31
CA GLY A 256 -10.87 -45.12 1.27
C GLY A 256 -11.04 -46.01 2.51
N PHE A 257 -10.32 -45.68 3.60
CA PHE A 257 -10.45 -46.35 4.88
C PHE A 257 -10.31 -45.35 6.06
N GLU A 258 -10.75 -45.75 7.25
CA GLU A 258 -10.64 -44.94 8.47
C GLU A 258 -9.21 -44.99 9.02
N ALA A 259 -8.37 -43.99 8.68
CA ALA A 259 -7.04 -43.83 9.23
C ALA A 259 -7.13 -43.36 10.69
N LEU A 260 -6.40 -44.02 11.59
CA LEU A 260 -6.35 -43.64 13.00
C LEU A 260 -5.13 -42.76 13.25
N SER A 261 -5.31 -41.73 14.11
CA SER A 261 -4.20 -40.90 14.59
C SER A 261 -3.31 -41.56 15.63
N GLY A 262 -3.64 -42.82 16.03
CA GLY A 262 -2.91 -43.64 16.97
C GLY A 262 -3.64 -44.97 17.23
N PRO A 263 -2.97 -45.99 17.83
CA PRO A 263 -3.58 -47.29 18.04
C PRO A 263 -4.73 -47.22 19.06
N ARG A 264 -5.83 -47.92 18.80
CA ARG A 264 -6.93 -48.10 19.77
C ARG A 264 -6.58 -49.26 20.69
N GLY A 265 -5.89 -48.97 21.81
CA GLY A 265 -5.38 -49.97 22.74
C GLY A 265 -3.92 -50.35 22.47
N VAL A 266 -3.61 -51.68 22.52
CA VAL A 266 -2.28 -52.15 22.14
C VAL A 266 -2.22 -52.39 20.63
N ALA A 267 -1.23 -51.80 19.93
CA ALA A 267 -1.06 -52.00 18.50
C ALA A 267 -0.77 -53.47 18.21
N ASP A 268 -1.33 -53.98 17.10
CA ASP A 268 -1.06 -55.36 16.65
C ASP A 268 0.30 -55.42 15.97
N ASP A 269 0.98 -56.57 16.09
CA ASP A 269 2.27 -56.83 15.44
C ASP A 269 2.05 -57.19 13.97
N LEU A 270 2.06 -56.17 13.10
CA LEU A 270 1.80 -56.30 11.67
C LEU A 270 2.92 -57.11 10.94
N THR A 271 4.07 -57.36 11.58
CA THR A 271 5.16 -58.16 10.98
C THR A 271 4.78 -59.63 10.84
N LYS A 272 3.71 -60.10 11.50
CA LYS A 272 3.17 -61.46 11.34
C LYS A 272 2.52 -61.70 9.97
N LEU A 273 2.19 -60.66 9.25
CA LEU A 273 1.70 -60.76 7.88
C LEU A 273 2.84 -61.09 6.92
N THR A 274 2.68 -62.10 6.08
CA THR A 274 3.73 -62.59 5.19
C THR A 274 4.21 -61.50 4.23
N GLY A 275 5.49 -61.14 4.37
CA GLY A 275 6.11 -60.09 3.54
C GLY A 275 6.05 -58.68 4.09
N VAL A 276 5.57 -58.49 5.32
CA VAL A 276 5.63 -57.22 6.07
C VAL A 276 6.94 -57.24 6.90
N SER A 277 7.85 -56.35 6.55
CA SER A 277 9.06 -56.09 7.32
C SER A 277 8.81 -54.96 8.35
N PRO A 278 9.66 -54.80 9.39
CA PRO A 278 9.52 -53.68 10.34
C PRO A 278 9.52 -52.28 9.69
N ALA A 279 10.14 -52.15 8.53
CA ALA A 279 10.12 -50.92 7.75
C ALA A 279 8.76 -50.68 7.07
N ILE A 280 8.08 -51.76 6.65
CA ILE A 280 6.75 -51.73 6.04
C ILE A 280 5.70 -51.49 7.12
N GLU A 281 5.82 -52.11 8.29
CA GLU A 281 4.98 -51.88 9.46
C GLU A 281 5.01 -50.40 9.86
N LYS A 282 6.19 -49.80 9.93
CA LYS A 282 6.32 -48.36 10.25
C LYS A 282 5.59 -47.49 9.25
N LYS A 283 5.68 -47.79 7.95
CA LYS A 283 4.92 -47.04 6.91
C LYS A 283 3.41 -47.25 7.02
N LEU A 284 2.95 -48.44 7.40
CA LEU A 284 1.53 -48.70 7.66
C LEU A 284 1.04 -47.89 8.87
N ASN A 285 1.85 -47.82 9.91
CA ASN A 285 1.56 -46.99 11.08
C ASN A 285 1.53 -45.47 10.74
N ASP A 286 2.44 -45.02 9.86
CA ASP A 286 2.47 -43.63 9.38
C ASP A 286 1.22 -43.30 8.54
N LEU A 287 0.60 -44.27 7.88
CA LEU A 287 -0.67 -44.18 7.16
C LEU A 287 -1.90 -44.34 8.08
N GLY A 288 -1.71 -44.54 9.38
CA GLY A 288 -2.78 -44.68 10.37
C GLY A 288 -3.37 -46.07 10.47
N ILE A 289 -2.63 -47.13 10.03
CA ILE A 289 -3.01 -48.53 10.10
C ILE A 289 -2.19 -49.20 11.21
N PHE A 290 -2.82 -49.53 12.34
CA PHE A 290 -2.21 -50.08 13.53
C PHE A 290 -2.75 -51.48 13.88
N HIS A 291 -3.87 -51.92 13.28
CA HIS A 291 -4.59 -53.13 13.67
C HIS A 291 -4.94 -54.00 12.48
N TYR A 292 -4.99 -55.35 12.70
CA TYR A 292 -5.39 -56.33 11.69
C TYR A 292 -6.79 -56.05 11.13
N TRP A 293 -7.74 -55.64 11.98
CA TRP A 293 -9.11 -55.34 11.53
C TRP A 293 -9.17 -54.20 10.51
N GLN A 294 -8.25 -53.23 10.57
CA GLN A 294 -8.18 -52.16 9.58
C GLN A 294 -7.76 -52.69 8.21
N ILE A 295 -6.74 -53.56 8.17
CA ILE A 295 -6.31 -54.19 6.94
C ILE A 295 -7.39 -55.14 6.39
N ALA A 296 -8.07 -55.89 7.29
CA ALA A 296 -9.16 -56.80 6.91
C ALA A 296 -10.39 -56.08 6.32
N ALA A 297 -10.61 -54.80 6.73
CA ALA A 297 -11.71 -53.95 6.27
C ALA A 297 -11.40 -53.20 4.97
N LEU A 298 -10.16 -53.23 4.46
CA LEU A 298 -9.78 -52.54 3.22
C LEU A 298 -10.59 -53.06 2.01
N GLY A 299 -11.27 -52.15 1.32
CA GLY A 299 -11.86 -52.45 0.03
C GLY A 299 -10.82 -52.51 -1.10
N PRO A 300 -11.15 -53.00 -2.30
CA PRO A 300 -10.19 -53.17 -3.39
C PRO A 300 -9.53 -51.87 -3.85
N GLU A 301 -10.28 -50.76 -3.84
CA GLU A 301 -9.74 -49.44 -4.18
C GLU A 301 -8.79 -48.91 -3.08
N ALA A 302 -9.15 -49.09 -1.81
CA ALA A 302 -8.33 -48.68 -0.68
C ALA A 302 -7.03 -49.51 -0.60
N ALA A 303 -7.11 -50.83 -0.87
CA ALA A 303 -5.94 -51.71 -0.96
C ALA A 303 -4.97 -51.32 -2.08
N HIS A 304 -5.51 -50.88 -3.21
CA HIS A 304 -4.70 -50.38 -4.33
C HIS A 304 -3.99 -49.07 -3.95
N ASN A 305 -4.72 -48.11 -3.37
CA ASN A 305 -4.18 -46.81 -2.95
C ASN A 305 -3.08 -46.97 -1.87
N VAL A 306 -3.31 -47.84 -0.87
CA VAL A 306 -2.29 -48.16 0.16
C VAL A 306 -1.07 -48.83 -0.47
N GLY A 307 -1.28 -49.70 -1.45
CA GLY A 307 -0.19 -50.38 -2.18
C GLY A 307 0.66 -49.43 -3.01
N GLU A 308 0.04 -48.44 -3.67
CA GLU A 308 0.75 -47.40 -4.42
C GLU A 308 1.55 -46.48 -3.49
N GLU A 309 0.95 -46.01 -2.40
CA GLU A 309 1.61 -45.12 -1.44
C GLU A 309 2.81 -45.76 -0.78
N MET A 310 2.77 -47.10 -0.57
CA MET A 310 3.88 -47.87 -0.03
C MET A 310 4.90 -48.32 -1.09
N GLY A 311 4.59 -48.13 -2.39
CA GLY A 311 5.43 -48.62 -3.49
C GLY A 311 5.41 -50.13 -3.66
N LEU A 312 4.34 -50.81 -3.23
CA LEU A 312 4.15 -52.25 -3.27
C LEU A 312 2.78 -52.65 -3.88
N PRO A 313 2.48 -52.26 -5.12
CA PRO A 313 1.20 -52.55 -5.76
C PRO A 313 0.91 -54.01 -5.84
N GLY A 314 -0.29 -54.46 -5.46
CA GLY A 314 -0.77 -55.83 -5.54
C GLY A 314 -0.33 -56.78 -4.39
N ARG A 315 0.47 -56.34 -3.42
CA ARG A 315 0.80 -57.13 -2.21
C ARG A 315 -0.23 -56.99 -1.11
N VAL A 316 -0.94 -55.89 -1.05
CA VAL A 316 -1.93 -55.58 0.01
C VAL A 316 -3.11 -56.54 -0.03
N ASP A 317 -3.51 -57.04 -1.20
CA ASP A 317 -4.58 -58.02 -1.35
C ASP A 317 -4.29 -59.34 -0.61
N GLY A 318 -3.01 -59.79 -0.61
CA GLY A 318 -2.57 -60.94 0.14
C GLY A 318 -2.63 -60.74 1.66
N TRP A 319 -2.39 -59.50 2.15
CA TRP A 319 -2.44 -59.18 3.56
C TRP A 319 -3.88 -59.12 4.08
N ILE A 320 -4.86 -58.73 3.25
CA ILE A 320 -6.29 -58.67 3.63
C ILE A 320 -6.77 -60.09 4.04
N SER A 321 -6.40 -61.11 3.26
CA SER A 321 -6.80 -62.48 3.55
C SER A 321 -6.16 -62.98 4.87
N GLN A 322 -4.90 -62.66 5.12
CA GLN A 322 -4.17 -63.04 6.33
C GLN A 322 -4.65 -62.26 7.55
N ALA A 323 -4.93 -60.96 7.40
CA ALA A 323 -5.44 -60.09 8.46
C ALA A 323 -6.83 -60.55 8.92
N LYS A 324 -7.69 -61.01 7.99
CA LYS A 324 -9.01 -61.63 8.35
C LYS A 324 -8.86 -62.89 9.20
N ALA A 325 -7.85 -63.72 8.92
CA ALA A 325 -7.60 -64.93 9.74
C ALA A 325 -7.07 -64.58 11.14
N LEU A 326 -6.14 -63.63 11.23
CA LEU A 326 -5.53 -63.21 12.49
C LEU A 326 -6.47 -62.33 13.35
N SER A 327 -7.39 -61.55 12.77
CA SER A 327 -8.40 -60.81 13.50
C SER A 327 -9.44 -61.71 14.15
N ALA A 328 -9.70 -62.91 13.58
CA ALA A 328 -10.61 -63.89 14.16
C ALA A 328 -10.00 -64.71 15.33
N GLU A 329 -8.66 -64.69 15.50
CA GLU A 329 -7.98 -65.34 16.63
C GLU A 329 -7.78 -64.42 17.84
N THR A 330 -8.06 -63.13 17.68
CA THR A 330 -7.84 -62.10 18.73
C THR A 330 -9.14 -61.63 19.39
N GLU A 331 -10.33 -62.06 18.96
CA GLU A 331 -11.60 -61.98 19.69
C GLU A 331 -11.77 -63.21 20.63
#